data_7bd1f8c56fd9f793cdd9b2925f2a6e6d
#
_entry.id   7bd1f8c56fd9f793cdd9b2925f2a6e6d
#
_cell.length_a   1.000
_cell.length_b   1.000
_cell.length_c   1.000
_cell.angle_alpha   90.00
_cell.angle_beta   90.00
_cell.angle_gamma   90.00
#
_symmetry.space_group_name_H-M   'P 1'
#
loop_
_entity.id
_entity.type
_entity.pdbx_description
1 polymer ?
#
loop_
_entity_poly.entity_id
_entity_poly.type
_entity_poly.pdbx_seq_one_letter_code
_entity_poly.pdbx_strand_id
1 'polypeptide(L)'
;MEIDADKSLSSNTPALRLKPASLYPAPTVFTKGRGLPKAVGASAPSVAKNRNDGEFNVVIDLQKTVNTVGPRYVGVTLDSSVFRRRWQDFDVNSTTLHTLVKGLAPSLFRVGGSAADFFIFNTSDPRGEDFNDDYEDAGGDHGASDYDYSDTGVDKPKIKNYTVTGEEWERLNYLVQVAGWDLIFDFNEFQRQDGQWDPNNARELLKFSQKHNYNIPFFQLGNEPNSYYHNFHFSIEPGQLAEDMQKLRSLLSEFPAYSRSYILGPDVTKVTEGSGRAYLQAFLQNGGQDVVSATTLHHYYFNAKSRGASLKDFINTTILDTLKDELSIGTNISHSLAPDLPVWLSETSSVSGGGLEGVSTAYVAGFMWLDKLGLSALYGLKAVLRQCLYNGNYALISQDFTPYPDYFLTLLYKRLVQGPVFNVTSSTDKVRVYANCANPSLYPRGALTVYVLNVKDKPTTVKFPQFSNQMYALYILTPGDEDGLKSAYVSLNGKKLELVGEDLPPTPALMRSGPVTFPAHSFGFVVIPQAEVGLCNSA
;
A
#
# COMPACT_ATOMS: atom_id res chain seq x y z
N MET A 1 -55.29 -4.74 43.91
CA MET A 1 -55.24 -3.43 43.26
C MET A 1 -54.18 -3.56 42.18
N GLU A 2 -54.66 -3.83 41.00
CA GLU A 2 -53.89 -3.87 39.76
C GLU A 2 -53.41 -2.48 39.38
N ILE A 3 -52.23 -2.34 38.86
CA ILE A 3 -51.93 -1.32 37.86
C ILE A 3 -50.91 -1.90 36.87
N ASP A 4 -51.38 -2.10 35.63
CA ASP A 4 -50.64 -2.29 34.40
C ASP A 4 -49.68 -1.13 34.11
N ALA A 5 -48.55 -1.42 33.50
CA ALA A 5 -47.89 -0.50 32.59
C ALA A 5 -46.93 -1.22 31.64
N ASP A 6 -47.45 -1.71 30.59
CA ASP A 6 -46.73 -2.01 29.35
C ASP A 6 -46.42 -0.68 28.62
N LYS A 7 -45.14 -0.39 28.34
CA LYS A 7 -44.72 0.58 27.31
C LYS A 7 -43.44 0.13 26.65
N SER A 8 -43.59 -0.58 25.55
CA SER A 8 -42.62 -0.78 24.50
C SER A 8 -42.10 0.55 23.94
N LEU A 9 -40.82 0.82 24.08
CA LEU A 9 -40.11 1.87 23.32
C LEU A 9 -39.51 1.25 22.05
N SER A 10 -40.19 1.47 20.94
CA SER A 10 -39.66 1.24 19.61
C SER A 10 -38.67 2.36 19.27
N SER A 11 -37.38 2.06 19.21
CA SER A 11 -36.37 2.95 18.64
C SER A 11 -36.28 2.73 17.12
N ASN A 12 -37.03 3.52 16.36
CA ASN A 12 -36.84 3.70 14.94
C ASN A 12 -35.65 4.66 14.71
N THR A 13 -34.46 4.12 14.47
CA THR A 13 -33.36 4.87 13.87
C THR A 13 -33.32 4.52 12.39
N PRO A 14 -33.46 5.47 11.45
CA PRO A 14 -33.38 5.15 10.03
C PRO A 14 -31.94 4.84 9.67
N ALA A 15 -31.68 3.63 9.20
CA ALA A 15 -30.44 3.25 8.56
C ALA A 15 -30.21 4.13 7.33
N LEU A 16 -29.23 5.01 7.39
CA LEU A 16 -28.73 5.73 6.23
C LEU A 16 -28.14 4.72 5.24
N ARG A 17 -28.92 4.33 4.23
CA ARG A 17 -28.45 3.63 3.04
C ARG A 17 -27.60 4.61 2.23
N LEU A 18 -26.29 4.63 2.46
CA LEU A 18 -25.34 5.19 1.53
C LEU A 18 -25.35 4.31 0.26
N LYS A 19 -25.78 4.88 -0.86
CA LYS A 19 -25.59 4.25 -2.17
C LYS A 19 -24.09 4.09 -2.39
N PRO A 20 -23.60 2.91 -2.82
CA PRO A 20 -22.20 2.76 -3.17
C PRO A 20 -21.91 3.68 -4.36
N ALA A 21 -21.07 4.68 -4.15
CA ALA A 21 -20.45 5.41 -5.25
C ALA A 21 -19.58 4.41 -6.01
N SER A 22 -19.79 4.33 -7.34
CA SER A 22 -18.97 3.51 -8.24
C SER A 22 -17.49 3.85 -8.01
N LEU A 23 -16.72 2.89 -7.53
CA LEU A 23 -15.29 3.05 -7.23
C LEU A 23 -14.44 3.30 -8.48
N TYR A 24 -14.98 2.98 -9.66
CA TYR A 24 -14.39 3.22 -10.98
C TYR A 24 -15.50 3.54 -11.99
N PRO A 25 -15.28 4.48 -12.93
CA PRO A 25 -16.19 4.66 -14.03
C PRO A 25 -16.29 3.35 -14.85
N ALA A 26 -17.51 2.99 -15.27
CA ALA A 26 -17.74 1.85 -16.14
C ALA A 26 -16.85 1.94 -17.39
N PRO A 27 -16.32 0.82 -17.90
CA PRO A 27 -15.51 0.84 -19.10
C PRO A 27 -16.31 1.38 -20.28
N THR A 28 -15.82 2.46 -20.88
CA THR A 28 -16.37 2.99 -22.13
C THR A 28 -15.98 2.00 -23.23
N VAL A 29 -16.98 1.40 -23.86
CA VAL A 29 -16.78 0.52 -25.01
C VAL A 29 -16.19 1.35 -26.15
N PHE A 30 -14.89 1.17 -26.39
CA PHE A 30 -14.22 1.72 -27.57
C PHE A 30 -14.34 0.73 -28.74
N THR A 31 -15.01 1.17 -29.79
CA THR A 31 -15.06 0.48 -31.08
C THR A 31 -13.66 0.38 -31.69
N LYS A 32 -13.32 -0.80 -32.20
CA LYS A 32 -12.08 -1.10 -32.92
C LYS A 32 -11.80 -0.09 -34.03
N GLY A 33 -10.68 0.61 -33.96
CA GLY A 33 -10.22 1.52 -34.99
C GLY A 33 -8.71 1.77 -34.97
N ARG A 34 -8.00 1.04 -35.84
CA ARG A 34 -6.72 1.38 -36.52
C ARG A 34 -5.46 1.70 -35.72
N GLY A 35 -4.48 0.83 -35.92
CA GLY A 35 -3.01 1.07 -36.06
C GLY A 35 -2.33 2.14 -35.23
N LEU A 36 -1.49 1.74 -34.29
CA LEU A 36 -0.55 2.59 -33.56
C LEU A 36 0.49 3.21 -34.51
N PRO A 37 0.74 4.52 -34.46
CA PRO A 37 1.92 5.12 -35.11
C PRO A 37 3.17 4.84 -34.28
N LYS A 38 4.27 4.47 -34.98
CA LYS A 38 5.61 4.31 -34.42
C LYS A 38 6.03 5.60 -33.71
N ALA A 39 6.58 5.44 -32.50
CA ALA A 39 7.17 6.53 -31.72
C ALA A 39 8.28 7.21 -32.53
N VAL A 40 8.03 8.45 -32.90
CA VAL A 40 9.05 9.39 -33.37
C VAL A 40 9.66 10.03 -32.13
N GLY A 41 10.95 9.80 -31.93
CA GLY A 41 11.70 10.40 -30.84
C GLY A 41 11.67 11.92 -30.92
N ALA A 42 10.89 12.55 -30.07
CA ALA A 42 10.99 13.97 -29.81
C ALA A 42 12.09 14.19 -28.75
N SER A 43 13.20 14.78 -29.17
CA SER A 43 14.24 15.28 -28.27
C SER A 43 13.66 16.29 -27.32
N ALA A 44 13.69 16.01 -26.01
CA ALA A 44 13.37 16.96 -24.98
C ALA A 44 14.27 18.21 -25.10
N PRO A 45 13.75 19.43 -24.86
CA PRO A 45 14.57 20.62 -24.87
C PRO A 45 15.64 20.52 -23.78
N SER A 46 16.90 20.69 -24.19
CA SER A 46 18.05 20.70 -23.28
C SER A 46 17.93 21.91 -22.32
N VAL A 47 17.53 21.64 -21.07
CA VAL A 47 17.63 22.63 -20.00
C VAL A 47 19.11 22.83 -19.68
N ALA A 48 19.63 24.03 -19.88
CA ALA A 48 21.01 24.38 -19.56
C ALA A 48 21.33 24.02 -18.11
N LYS A 49 22.35 23.16 -17.88
CA LYS A 49 22.84 22.79 -16.57
C LYS A 49 23.38 24.06 -15.87
N ASN A 50 22.58 24.63 -15.00
CA ASN A 50 22.99 25.74 -14.16
C ASN A 50 23.97 25.22 -13.09
N ARG A 51 25.19 25.76 -13.06
CA ARG A 51 26.29 25.36 -12.14
C ARG A 51 26.11 25.85 -10.69
N ASN A 52 24.94 26.29 -10.29
CA ASN A 52 24.67 26.61 -8.88
C ASN A 52 24.16 25.36 -8.16
N ASP A 53 25.05 24.67 -7.47
CA ASP A 53 24.78 23.41 -6.72
C ASP A 53 23.69 23.51 -5.63
N GLY A 54 23.15 24.69 -5.36
CA GLY A 54 22.19 24.95 -4.29
C GLY A 54 20.78 25.37 -4.73
N GLU A 55 20.59 25.76 -5.99
CA GLU A 55 19.29 26.24 -6.49
C GLU A 55 18.89 25.54 -7.79
N PHE A 56 17.63 25.18 -7.94
CA PHE A 56 17.12 24.61 -9.19
C PHE A 56 15.66 25.00 -9.43
N ASN A 57 15.28 25.01 -10.69
CA ASN A 57 13.92 25.24 -11.12
C ASN A 57 13.18 23.91 -11.26
N VAL A 58 11.96 23.88 -10.79
CA VAL A 58 10.99 22.82 -11.04
C VAL A 58 10.00 23.32 -12.10
N VAL A 59 9.90 22.58 -13.18
CA VAL A 59 8.96 22.84 -14.27
C VAL A 59 8.00 21.66 -14.38
N ILE A 60 6.71 21.95 -14.31
CA ILE A 60 5.62 20.97 -14.31
C ILE A 60 4.89 21.05 -15.64
N ASP A 61 4.70 19.92 -16.32
CA ASP A 61 3.87 19.85 -17.53
C ASP A 61 2.38 19.85 -17.14
N LEU A 62 1.79 21.02 -17.12
CA LEU A 62 0.39 21.23 -16.74
C LEU A 62 -0.60 20.98 -17.88
N GLN A 63 -0.11 20.64 -19.07
CA GLN A 63 -0.96 20.40 -20.24
C GLN A 63 -1.42 18.94 -20.35
N LYS A 64 -0.69 18.02 -19.71
CA LYS A 64 -0.92 16.59 -19.84
C LYS A 64 -0.75 15.88 -18.50
N THR A 65 -1.71 15.01 -18.21
CA THR A 65 -1.61 14.09 -17.07
C THR A 65 -1.07 12.74 -17.53
N VAL A 66 -0.35 12.06 -16.65
CA VAL A 66 0.18 10.71 -16.91
C VAL A 66 -0.62 9.64 -16.19
N ASN A 67 -1.32 10.01 -15.12
CA ASN A 67 -2.16 9.13 -14.31
C ASN A 67 -3.18 9.97 -13.52
N THR A 68 -4.05 9.28 -12.79
CA THR A 68 -4.91 9.84 -11.75
C THR A 68 -4.91 8.91 -10.56
N VAL A 69 -4.60 9.44 -9.37
CA VAL A 69 -4.61 8.69 -8.11
C VAL A 69 -5.85 9.04 -7.29
N GLY A 70 -6.54 8.02 -6.80
CA GLY A 70 -7.74 8.18 -5.98
C GLY A 70 -7.43 8.34 -4.48
N PRO A 71 -8.45 8.56 -3.65
CA PRO A 71 -8.27 8.70 -2.20
C PRO A 71 -7.78 7.41 -1.52
N ARG A 72 -7.92 6.26 -2.18
CA ARG A 72 -7.44 4.94 -1.75
C ARG A 72 -6.13 4.52 -2.40
N TYR A 73 -5.43 5.44 -3.07
CA TYR A 73 -4.15 5.15 -3.72
C TYR A 73 -3.11 4.59 -2.75
N VAL A 74 -3.03 5.17 -1.55
CA VAL A 74 -2.20 4.64 -0.46
C VAL A 74 -3.06 3.77 0.43
N GLY A 75 -2.72 2.48 0.48
CA GLY A 75 -3.28 1.50 1.39
C GLY A 75 -2.24 0.99 2.39
N VAL A 76 -2.66 0.10 3.27
CA VAL A 76 -1.80 -0.56 4.25
C VAL A 76 -2.10 -2.05 4.29
N THR A 77 -1.15 -2.84 4.78
CA THR A 77 -1.32 -4.27 4.99
C THR A 77 -1.23 -4.60 6.48
N LEU A 78 -1.83 -5.70 6.86
CA LEU A 78 -1.61 -6.39 8.13
C LEU A 78 -1.28 -7.84 7.79
N ASP A 79 -0.13 -8.31 8.25
CA ASP A 79 0.25 -9.70 8.04
C ASP A 79 -0.73 -10.64 8.75
N SER A 80 -1.19 -11.68 8.06
CA SER A 80 -2.14 -12.65 8.59
C SER A 80 -1.61 -13.48 9.76
N SER A 81 -0.31 -13.41 10.05
CA SER A 81 0.29 -13.97 11.26
C SER A 81 -0.29 -13.39 12.55
N VAL A 82 -0.97 -12.25 12.50
CA VAL A 82 -1.72 -11.71 13.66
C VAL A 82 -2.76 -12.70 14.17
N PHE A 83 -3.45 -13.44 13.30
CA PHE A 83 -4.36 -14.52 13.68
C PHE A 83 -3.61 -15.68 14.30
N ARG A 84 -2.47 -16.06 13.72
CA ARG A 84 -1.62 -17.14 14.23
C ARG A 84 -1.13 -16.83 15.65
N ARG A 85 -0.83 -15.56 15.94
CA ARG A 85 -0.48 -15.09 17.29
C ARG A 85 -1.70 -14.78 18.18
N ARG A 86 -2.89 -15.16 17.77
CA ARG A 86 -4.13 -14.97 18.54
C ARG A 86 -4.38 -13.51 18.96
N TRP A 87 -4.02 -12.55 18.09
CA TRP A 87 -4.12 -11.12 18.37
C TRP A 87 -3.31 -10.66 19.60
N GLN A 88 -2.31 -11.43 19.99
CA GLN A 88 -1.40 -11.04 21.06
C GLN A 88 -0.85 -9.65 20.77
N ASP A 89 -0.86 -8.80 21.79
CA ASP A 89 -0.35 -7.42 21.74
C ASP A 89 -1.02 -6.48 20.72
N PHE A 90 -2.13 -6.91 20.08
CA PHE A 90 -2.89 -6.08 19.15
C PHE A 90 -4.33 -5.88 19.62
N ASP A 91 -4.53 -4.89 20.51
CA ASP A 91 -5.85 -4.56 21.04
C ASP A 91 -6.67 -3.75 20.02
N VAL A 92 -7.60 -4.41 19.35
CA VAL A 92 -8.50 -3.78 18.37
C VAL A 92 -9.48 -2.77 18.99
N ASN A 93 -9.62 -2.73 20.32
CA ASN A 93 -10.49 -1.79 21.03
C ASN A 93 -9.74 -0.53 21.49
N SER A 94 -8.42 -0.46 21.29
CA SER A 94 -7.63 0.70 21.66
C SER A 94 -8.14 1.98 20.98
N THR A 95 -8.44 3.01 21.76
CA THR A 95 -8.84 4.33 21.25
C THR A 95 -7.74 5.00 20.45
N THR A 96 -6.48 4.79 20.85
CA THR A 96 -5.31 5.24 20.11
C THR A 96 -5.24 4.58 18.72
N LEU A 97 -5.41 3.25 18.66
CA LEU A 97 -5.47 2.54 17.38
C LEU A 97 -6.61 3.08 16.50
N HIS A 98 -7.81 3.28 17.08
CA HIS A 98 -8.94 3.84 16.34
C HIS A 98 -8.65 5.21 15.75
N THR A 99 -7.98 6.08 16.49
CA THR A 99 -7.55 7.41 16.02
C THR A 99 -6.57 7.28 14.85
N LEU A 100 -5.59 6.40 14.98
CA LEU A 100 -4.57 6.19 13.94
C LEU A 100 -5.17 5.62 12.65
N VAL A 101 -6.00 4.58 12.72
CA VAL A 101 -6.59 3.99 11.52
C VAL A 101 -7.58 4.93 10.84
N LYS A 102 -8.40 5.66 11.60
CA LYS A 102 -9.28 6.71 11.05
C LYS A 102 -8.50 7.84 10.38
N GLY A 103 -7.32 8.19 10.91
CA GLY A 103 -6.44 9.20 10.33
C GLY A 103 -5.99 8.88 8.91
N LEU A 104 -5.87 7.59 8.56
CA LEU A 104 -5.49 7.13 7.22
C LEU A 104 -6.68 6.81 6.32
N ALA A 105 -7.93 7.02 6.75
CA ALA A 105 -9.12 6.79 5.93
C ALA A 105 -9.28 7.84 4.81
N PRO A 106 -9.91 7.45 3.67
CA PRO A 106 -10.25 6.08 3.26
C PRO A 106 -9.01 5.31 2.79
N SER A 107 -8.95 4.01 3.02
CA SER A 107 -7.78 3.19 2.69
C SER A 107 -8.20 1.81 2.17
N LEU A 108 -7.33 1.20 1.38
CA LEU A 108 -7.32 -0.24 1.15
C LEU A 108 -6.58 -0.90 2.33
N PHE A 109 -7.08 -2.03 2.79
CA PHE A 109 -6.50 -2.76 3.89
C PHE A 109 -6.35 -4.23 3.52
N ARG A 110 -5.12 -4.63 3.20
CA ARG A 110 -4.82 -6.02 2.84
C ARG A 110 -4.47 -6.84 4.07
N VAL A 111 -5.17 -7.94 4.25
CA VAL A 111 -4.83 -8.99 5.21
C VAL A 111 -4.42 -10.21 4.41
N GLY A 112 -3.12 -10.49 4.40
CA GLY A 112 -2.48 -11.49 3.55
C GLY A 112 -1.07 -11.79 4.05
N GLY A 113 -0.16 -12.05 3.13
CA GLY A 113 1.21 -12.49 3.43
C GLY A 113 1.30 -14.00 3.52
N SER A 114 2.51 -14.52 3.63
CA SER A 114 2.76 -15.98 3.54
C SER A 114 1.99 -16.82 4.57
N ALA A 115 1.60 -16.25 5.71
CA ALA A 115 0.78 -16.93 6.69
C ALA A 115 -0.66 -17.16 6.20
N ALA A 116 -1.17 -16.40 5.22
CA ALA A 116 -2.51 -16.60 4.67
C ALA A 116 -2.66 -17.99 4.02
N ASP A 117 -1.60 -18.53 3.44
CA ASP A 117 -1.61 -19.87 2.82
C ASP A 117 -1.70 -21.03 3.81
N PHE A 118 -1.79 -20.73 5.11
CA PHE A 118 -1.96 -21.71 6.19
C PHE A 118 -3.20 -21.45 7.05
N PHE A 119 -4.00 -20.46 6.69
CA PHE A 119 -5.22 -20.05 7.36
C PHE A 119 -6.34 -21.08 7.17
N ILE A 120 -7.00 -21.50 8.25
CA ILE A 120 -8.19 -22.35 8.26
C ILE A 120 -9.28 -21.64 9.07
N PHE A 121 -10.41 -21.35 8.44
CA PHE A 121 -11.56 -20.81 9.16
C PHE A 121 -12.40 -21.93 9.79
N ASN A 122 -12.69 -21.81 11.10
CA ASN A 122 -13.55 -22.76 11.80
C ASN A 122 -14.28 -22.07 12.96
N THR A 123 -15.59 -21.92 12.83
CA THR A 123 -16.43 -21.29 13.88
C THR A 123 -16.59 -22.15 15.13
N SER A 124 -16.39 -23.46 15.00
CA SER A 124 -16.70 -24.44 16.04
C SER A 124 -15.49 -24.86 16.85
N ASP A 125 -14.32 -24.31 16.56
CA ASP A 125 -13.10 -24.72 17.24
C ASP A 125 -13.21 -24.37 18.73
N PRO A 126 -13.49 -25.37 19.61
CA PRO A 126 -13.23 -25.21 21.02
C PRO A 126 -11.70 -25.27 21.09
N ARG A 127 -11.04 -24.11 21.25
CA ARG A 127 -9.60 -23.89 21.44
C ARG A 127 -8.87 -25.19 21.82
N GLY A 128 -8.54 -26.00 20.78
CA GLY A 128 -8.06 -27.34 20.95
C GLY A 128 -6.68 -27.34 21.60
N GLU A 129 -6.49 -28.28 22.48
CA GLU A 129 -5.30 -28.52 23.30
C GLU A 129 -4.02 -28.87 22.50
N ASP A 130 -4.05 -28.79 21.15
CA ASP A 130 -2.94 -29.21 20.28
C ASP A 130 -2.07 -28.04 19.75
N PHE A 131 -2.06 -26.92 20.43
CA PHE A 131 -1.04 -25.90 20.19
C PHE A 131 0.15 -26.12 21.12
N ASN A 132 1.03 -27.02 20.73
CA ASN A 132 2.39 -27.02 21.27
C ASN A 132 3.04 -25.71 20.79
N ASP A 133 3.30 -24.81 21.74
CA ASP A 133 4.11 -23.58 21.62
C ASP A 133 5.60 -23.87 21.30
N ASP A 134 5.93 -25.04 20.75
CA ASP A 134 7.29 -25.47 20.40
C ASP A 134 7.85 -24.77 19.14
N TYR A 135 7.22 -23.69 18.70
CA TYR A 135 7.87 -22.73 17.83
C TYR A 135 8.45 -21.63 18.71
N GLU A 136 9.68 -21.79 19.13
CA GLU A 136 10.48 -20.66 19.58
C GLU A 136 10.46 -19.62 18.48
N ASP A 137 9.66 -18.57 18.71
CA ASP A 137 9.66 -17.35 17.92
C ASP A 137 11.07 -16.76 18.06
N ALA A 138 11.95 -17.08 17.13
CA ALA A 138 13.22 -16.39 17.00
C ALA A 138 12.88 -14.94 16.65
N GLY A 139 12.62 -14.15 17.66
CA GLY A 139 12.12 -12.79 17.76
C GLY A 139 12.26 -11.96 16.50
N GLY A 140 11.18 -11.78 15.80
CA GLY A 140 11.09 -10.94 14.62
C GLY A 140 10.12 -11.54 13.63
N ASP A 141 9.17 -10.72 13.19
CA ASP A 141 8.21 -11.02 12.14
C ASP A 141 8.96 -11.43 10.85
N HIS A 142 9.28 -12.70 10.76
CA HIS A 142 9.83 -13.28 9.56
C HIS A 142 8.65 -13.61 8.65
N GLY A 143 8.28 -12.63 7.80
CA GLY A 143 7.51 -12.95 6.61
C GLY A 143 8.14 -14.19 5.98
N ALA A 144 7.34 -15.23 5.71
CA ALA A 144 7.84 -16.53 5.27
C ALA A 144 8.63 -16.53 3.94
N SER A 145 8.85 -15.35 3.35
CA SER A 145 9.73 -15.14 2.19
C SER A 145 11.21 -15.42 2.47
N ASP A 146 11.63 -15.68 3.72
CA ASP A 146 13.03 -15.59 4.11
C ASP A 146 13.65 -16.83 4.74
N TYR A 147 13.07 -18.01 4.57
CA TYR A 147 13.81 -19.22 4.89
C TYR A 147 14.79 -19.59 3.78
N ASP A 148 15.98 -18.96 3.82
CA ASP A 148 17.13 -19.46 3.07
C ASP A 148 17.64 -20.74 3.75
N TYR A 149 17.21 -21.88 3.24
CA TYR A 149 17.84 -23.14 3.52
C TYR A 149 18.96 -23.35 2.49
N SER A 150 20.17 -22.91 2.83
CA SER A 150 21.35 -23.51 2.22
C SER A 150 21.19 -25.02 2.32
N ASP A 151 21.51 -25.73 1.25
CA ASP A 151 21.38 -27.17 0.98
C ASP A 151 22.12 -28.05 2.03
N THR A 152 21.67 -28.04 3.29
CA THR A 152 22.29 -28.76 4.43
C THR A 152 21.53 -30.03 4.83
N GLY A 153 20.56 -30.49 4.03
CA GLY A 153 19.91 -31.79 4.24
C GLY A 153 19.09 -31.92 5.55
N VAL A 154 18.80 -30.83 6.22
CA VAL A 154 17.92 -30.81 7.40
C VAL A 154 16.47 -30.74 6.94
N ASP A 155 15.60 -31.61 7.47
CA ASP A 155 14.15 -31.56 7.23
C ASP A 155 13.62 -30.15 7.55
N LYS A 156 13.02 -29.49 6.54
CA LYS A 156 12.41 -28.17 6.74
C LYS A 156 11.25 -28.28 7.73
N PRO A 157 11.09 -27.31 8.65
CA PRO A 157 9.94 -27.29 9.52
C PRO A 157 8.67 -27.27 8.68
N LYS A 158 7.77 -28.25 8.90
CA LYS A 158 6.44 -28.24 8.28
C LYS A 158 5.68 -27.07 8.90
N ILE A 159 5.47 -26.00 8.12
CA ILE A 159 4.58 -24.92 8.54
C ILE A 159 3.20 -25.56 8.70
N LYS A 160 2.60 -25.43 9.88
CA LYS A 160 1.31 -26.01 10.21
C LYS A 160 0.20 -25.03 9.89
N ASN A 161 -0.93 -25.54 9.40
CA ASN A 161 -2.15 -24.76 9.35
C ASN A 161 -2.50 -24.25 10.75
N TYR A 162 -3.10 -23.06 10.82
CA TYR A 162 -3.65 -22.50 12.03
C TYR A 162 -5.13 -22.15 11.82
N THR A 163 -5.90 -22.32 12.89
CA THR A 163 -7.34 -22.09 12.84
C THR A 163 -7.67 -20.67 13.28
N VAL A 164 -8.56 -20.00 12.54
CA VAL A 164 -9.16 -18.72 12.88
C VAL A 164 -10.62 -18.92 13.24
N THR A 165 -11.00 -18.48 14.42
CA THR A 165 -12.37 -18.61 14.95
C THR A 165 -13.28 -17.50 14.39
N GLY A 166 -14.59 -17.68 14.58
CA GLY A 166 -15.57 -16.64 14.25
C GLY A 166 -15.30 -15.34 15.02
N GLU A 167 -14.93 -15.42 16.31
CA GLU A 167 -14.60 -14.26 17.15
C GLU A 167 -13.37 -13.50 16.63
N GLU A 168 -12.32 -14.20 16.22
CA GLU A 168 -11.11 -13.58 15.67
C GLU A 168 -11.41 -12.90 14.32
N TRP A 169 -12.29 -13.49 13.53
CA TRP A 169 -12.76 -12.88 12.28
C TRP A 169 -13.64 -11.64 12.53
N GLU A 170 -14.47 -11.67 13.57
CA GLU A 170 -15.25 -10.51 14.02
C GLU A 170 -14.34 -9.35 14.47
N ARG A 171 -13.24 -9.62 15.18
CA ARG A 171 -12.24 -8.61 15.58
C ARG A 171 -11.65 -7.90 14.37
N LEU A 172 -11.28 -8.63 13.32
CA LEU A 172 -10.79 -8.01 12.08
C LEU A 172 -11.85 -7.09 11.47
N ASN A 173 -13.07 -7.61 11.31
CA ASN A 173 -14.14 -6.85 10.67
C ASN A 173 -14.58 -5.63 11.51
N TYR A 174 -14.51 -5.73 12.83
CA TYR A 174 -14.70 -4.58 13.73
C TYR A 174 -13.66 -3.49 13.45
N LEU A 175 -12.37 -3.83 13.37
CA LEU A 175 -11.31 -2.87 13.04
C LEU A 175 -11.55 -2.22 11.67
N VAL A 176 -11.91 -3.01 10.66
CA VAL A 176 -12.22 -2.53 9.31
C VAL A 176 -13.36 -1.52 9.32
N GLN A 177 -14.44 -1.81 10.07
CA GLN A 177 -15.60 -0.91 10.22
C GLN A 177 -15.23 0.38 10.94
N VAL A 178 -14.49 0.29 12.06
CA VAL A 178 -14.02 1.46 12.83
C VAL A 178 -13.13 2.35 11.98
N ALA A 179 -12.23 1.74 11.20
CA ALA A 179 -11.32 2.45 10.32
C ALA A 179 -12.02 3.09 9.10
N GLY A 180 -13.16 2.55 8.66
CA GLY A 180 -13.81 2.94 7.41
C GLY A 180 -12.97 2.55 6.19
N TRP A 181 -12.31 1.39 6.24
CA TRP A 181 -11.42 0.89 5.20
C TRP A 181 -12.08 -0.18 4.34
N ASP A 182 -11.53 -0.42 3.15
CA ASP A 182 -11.95 -1.50 2.26
C ASP A 182 -11.01 -2.70 2.43
N LEU A 183 -11.56 -3.81 2.92
CA LEU A 183 -10.81 -5.05 3.16
C LEU A 183 -10.44 -5.74 1.85
N ILE A 184 -9.18 -6.13 1.73
CA ILE A 184 -8.64 -7.09 0.77
C ILE A 184 -8.26 -8.32 1.60
N PHE A 185 -8.92 -9.45 1.38
CA PHE A 185 -8.63 -10.68 2.11
C PHE A 185 -8.04 -11.75 1.20
N ASP A 186 -6.94 -12.35 1.64
CA ASP A 186 -6.18 -13.34 0.92
C ASP A 186 -6.52 -14.75 1.44
N PHE A 187 -7.09 -15.58 0.56
CA PHE A 187 -7.44 -16.97 0.88
C PHE A 187 -6.24 -17.90 0.78
N ASN A 188 -6.31 -18.98 1.55
CA ASN A 188 -5.36 -20.08 1.56
C ASN A 188 -5.40 -20.88 0.26
N GLU A 189 -4.36 -20.75 -0.57
CA GLU A 189 -4.19 -21.48 -1.82
C GLU A 189 -3.70 -22.93 -1.60
N PHE A 190 -3.14 -23.25 -0.43
CA PHE A 190 -2.64 -24.60 -0.12
C PHE A 190 -3.74 -25.60 0.26
N GLN A 191 -4.98 -25.16 0.40
CA GLN A 191 -6.12 -26.08 0.53
C GLN A 191 -6.47 -26.66 -0.82
N ARG A 192 -6.04 -27.89 -1.07
CA ARG A 192 -6.18 -28.52 -2.38
C ARG A 192 -6.78 -29.90 -2.29
N GLN A 193 -7.61 -30.23 -3.32
CA GLN A 193 -8.15 -31.55 -3.55
C GLN A 193 -7.96 -31.91 -5.03
N ASP A 194 -7.42 -33.10 -5.29
CA ASP A 194 -7.19 -33.62 -6.65
C ASP A 194 -6.37 -32.66 -7.56
N GLY A 195 -5.39 -31.97 -6.97
CA GLY A 195 -4.52 -31.04 -7.66
C GLY A 195 -5.09 -29.64 -7.91
N GLN A 196 -6.32 -29.37 -7.47
CA GLN A 196 -7.01 -28.10 -7.63
C GLN A 196 -7.30 -27.47 -6.28
N TRP A 197 -7.47 -26.16 -6.22
CA TRP A 197 -7.91 -25.47 -5.02
C TRP A 197 -9.25 -26.01 -4.50
N ASP A 198 -9.34 -26.25 -3.20
CA ASP A 198 -10.57 -26.64 -2.52
C ASP A 198 -11.27 -25.42 -1.90
N PRO A 199 -12.45 -25.00 -2.44
CA PRO A 199 -13.16 -23.81 -1.98
C PRO A 199 -13.96 -24.01 -0.69
N ASN A 200 -13.98 -25.21 -0.08
CA ASN A 200 -14.91 -25.53 1.01
C ASN A 200 -14.68 -24.64 2.24
N ASN A 201 -13.45 -24.44 2.65
CA ASN A 201 -13.15 -23.59 3.80
C ASN A 201 -13.45 -22.11 3.53
N ALA A 202 -13.11 -21.60 2.34
CA ALA A 202 -13.47 -20.27 1.91
C ALA A 202 -14.99 -20.06 1.91
N ARG A 203 -15.76 -21.08 1.49
CA ARG A 203 -17.22 -21.08 1.51
C ARG A 203 -17.77 -20.88 2.94
N GLU A 204 -17.20 -21.54 3.94
CA GLU A 204 -17.64 -21.40 5.32
C GLU A 204 -17.36 -19.97 5.85
N LEU A 205 -16.21 -19.39 5.54
CA LEU A 205 -15.90 -18.01 5.88
C LEU A 205 -16.86 -17.02 5.20
N LEU A 206 -17.17 -17.23 3.92
CA LEU A 206 -18.11 -16.36 3.18
C LEU A 206 -19.54 -16.46 3.72
N LYS A 207 -20.01 -17.67 4.09
CA LYS A 207 -21.30 -17.87 4.76
C LYS A 207 -21.36 -17.09 6.09
N PHE A 208 -20.32 -17.21 6.91
CA PHE A 208 -20.24 -16.52 8.18
C PHE A 208 -20.23 -15.00 7.96
N SER A 209 -19.40 -14.53 7.05
CA SER A 209 -19.27 -13.11 6.73
C SER A 209 -20.57 -12.50 6.19
N GLN A 210 -21.25 -13.19 5.29
CA GLN A 210 -22.56 -12.76 4.77
C GLN A 210 -23.63 -12.71 5.86
N LYS A 211 -23.66 -13.71 6.77
CA LYS A 211 -24.58 -13.74 7.90
C LYS A 211 -24.41 -12.52 8.83
N HIS A 212 -23.16 -12.05 9.00
CA HIS A 212 -22.83 -10.89 9.83
C HIS A 212 -22.82 -9.56 9.05
N ASN A 213 -23.18 -9.58 7.75
CA ASN A 213 -23.20 -8.41 6.86
C ASN A 213 -21.84 -7.72 6.73
N TYR A 214 -20.73 -8.45 6.77
CA TYR A 214 -19.41 -7.89 6.55
C TYR A 214 -19.22 -7.54 5.08
N ASN A 215 -18.69 -6.34 4.83
CA ASN A 215 -18.38 -5.86 3.49
C ASN A 215 -16.93 -6.19 3.14
N ILE A 216 -16.72 -7.10 2.19
CA ILE A 216 -15.40 -7.49 1.71
C ILE A 216 -15.35 -7.25 0.20
N PRO A 217 -14.91 -6.07 -0.22
CA PRO A 217 -14.93 -5.70 -1.64
C PRO A 217 -13.85 -6.37 -2.48
N PHE A 218 -12.78 -6.89 -1.86
CA PHE A 218 -11.64 -7.46 -2.58
C PHE A 218 -11.19 -8.78 -1.96
N PHE A 219 -10.83 -9.72 -2.83
CA PHE A 219 -10.26 -11.02 -2.46
C PHE A 219 -8.99 -11.30 -3.26
N GLN A 220 -8.10 -12.09 -2.65
CA GLN A 220 -6.91 -12.68 -3.26
C GLN A 220 -6.91 -14.19 -3.01
N LEU A 221 -6.06 -14.91 -3.69
CA LEU A 221 -5.86 -16.34 -3.51
C LEU A 221 -4.37 -16.65 -3.63
N GLY A 222 -3.74 -16.86 -2.48
CA GLY A 222 -2.32 -17.15 -2.34
C GLY A 222 -1.40 -15.93 -2.40
N ASN A 223 -0.29 -16.01 -1.66
CA ASN A 223 0.71 -14.97 -1.53
C ASN A 223 2.05 -15.38 -2.16
N GLU A 224 2.54 -14.62 -3.15
CA GLU A 224 3.82 -14.85 -3.83
C GLU A 224 4.00 -16.25 -4.41
N PRO A 225 3.06 -16.73 -5.25
CA PRO A 225 3.03 -18.13 -5.71
C PRO A 225 4.29 -18.52 -6.51
N ASN A 226 4.97 -17.56 -7.11
CA ASN A 226 6.25 -17.80 -7.79
C ASN A 226 7.40 -18.15 -6.84
N SER A 227 7.24 -17.94 -5.53
CA SER A 227 8.21 -18.26 -4.48
C SER A 227 7.87 -19.51 -3.67
N TYR A 228 6.74 -20.15 -3.91
CA TYR A 228 6.28 -21.31 -3.14
C TYR A 228 7.28 -22.46 -3.11
N TYR A 229 7.92 -22.76 -4.25
CA TYR A 229 8.92 -23.83 -4.26
C TYR A 229 10.11 -23.51 -3.36
N HIS A 230 10.58 -22.28 -3.40
CA HIS A 230 11.69 -21.84 -2.56
C HIS A 230 11.33 -21.87 -1.07
N ASN A 231 10.12 -21.39 -0.73
CA ASN A 231 9.72 -21.22 0.65
C ASN A 231 9.15 -22.51 1.27
N PHE A 232 8.43 -23.33 0.48
CA PHE A 232 7.59 -24.41 1.01
C PHE A 232 7.81 -25.76 0.32
N HIS A 233 8.71 -25.86 -0.67
CA HIS A 233 8.87 -27.03 -1.56
C HIS A 233 7.57 -27.47 -2.24
N PHE A 234 6.73 -26.53 -2.53
CA PHE A 234 5.46 -26.69 -3.20
C PHE A 234 5.39 -25.71 -4.39
N SER A 235 4.76 -26.08 -5.47
CA SER A 235 4.59 -25.18 -6.64
C SER A 235 3.18 -25.26 -7.16
N ILE A 236 2.70 -24.13 -7.64
CA ILE A 236 1.47 -24.02 -8.40
C ILE A 236 1.84 -23.39 -9.73
N GLU A 237 1.50 -24.09 -10.81
CA GLU A 237 1.74 -23.55 -12.15
C GLU A 237 0.85 -22.30 -12.39
N PRO A 238 1.35 -21.30 -13.11
CA PRO A 238 0.61 -20.05 -13.33
C PRO A 238 -0.80 -20.24 -13.94
N GLY A 239 -0.93 -21.21 -14.85
CA GLY A 239 -2.23 -21.58 -15.45
C GLY A 239 -3.18 -22.22 -14.43
N GLN A 240 -2.66 -23.07 -13.53
CA GLN A 240 -3.46 -23.66 -12.46
C GLN A 240 -3.95 -22.61 -11.49
N LEU A 241 -3.13 -21.63 -11.12
CA LEU A 241 -3.57 -20.50 -10.29
C LEU A 241 -4.69 -19.70 -10.97
N ALA A 242 -4.61 -19.49 -12.29
CA ALA A 242 -5.69 -18.82 -13.03
C ALA A 242 -7.00 -19.61 -12.97
N GLU A 243 -6.95 -20.94 -13.10
CA GLU A 243 -8.11 -21.83 -12.95
C GLU A 243 -8.67 -21.80 -11.52
N ASP A 244 -7.80 -21.80 -10.50
CA ASP A 244 -8.18 -21.75 -9.09
C ASP A 244 -8.84 -20.39 -8.74
N MET A 245 -8.33 -19.28 -9.28
CA MET A 245 -8.99 -17.97 -9.18
C MET A 245 -10.34 -17.92 -9.92
N GLN A 246 -10.50 -18.66 -11.03
CA GLN A 246 -11.80 -18.81 -11.69
C GLN A 246 -12.78 -19.58 -10.81
N LYS A 247 -12.33 -20.59 -10.05
CA LYS A 247 -13.15 -21.26 -9.03
C LYS A 247 -13.53 -20.30 -7.92
N LEU A 248 -12.61 -19.43 -7.46
CA LEU A 248 -12.92 -18.38 -6.49
C LEU A 248 -13.99 -17.43 -7.03
N ARG A 249 -13.90 -17.02 -8.30
CA ARG A 249 -14.96 -16.20 -8.94
C ARG A 249 -16.31 -16.91 -8.94
N SER A 250 -16.32 -18.20 -9.25
CA SER A 250 -17.53 -19.02 -9.22
C SER A 250 -18.11 -19.13 -7.81
N LEU A 251 -17.27 -19.36 -6.81
CA LEU A 251 -17.67 -19.37 -5.41
C LEU A 251 -18.26 -18.04 -4.96
N LEU A 252 -17.61 -16.91 -5.26
CA LEU A 252 -18.12 -15.58 -4.90
C LEU A 252 -19.48 -15.30 -5.53
N SER A 253 -19.76 -15.84 -6.72
CA SER A 253 -21.05 -15.65 -7.41
C SER A 253 -22.23 -16.33 -6.69
N GLU A 254 -21.96 -17.32 -5.84
CA GLU A 254 -22.98 -18.00 -5.02
C GLU A 254 -23.51 -17.10 -3.88
N PHE A 255 -22.74 -16.05 -3.52
CA PHE A 255 -23.04 -15.15 -2.41
C PHE A 255 -23.48 -13.78 -2.93
N PRO A 256 -24.76 -13.37 -2.77
CA PRO A 256 -25.22 -12.05 -3.23
C PRO A 256 -24.37 -10.88 -2.71
N ALA A 257 -23.84 -10.99 -1.48
CA ALA A 257 -23.00 -9.95 -0.88
C ALA A 257 -21.65 -9.79 -1.59
N TYR A 258 -21.11 -10.87 -2.18
CA TYR A 258 -19.74 -10.91 -2.74
C TYR A 258 -19.69 -11.17 -4.25
N SER A 259 -20.85 -11.38 -4.90
CA SER A 259 -20.92 -11.68 -6.34
C SER A 259 -20.24 -10.62 -7.23
N ARG A 260 -20.10 -9.38 -6.72
CA ARG A 260 -19.44 -8.26 -7.39
C ARG A 260 -18.11 -7.86 -6.76
N SER A 261 -17.61 -8.61 -5.78
CA SER A 261 -16.29 -8.35 -5.21
C SER A 261 -15.21 -8.58 -6.25
N TYR A 262 -14.16 -7.79 -6.16
CA TYR A 262 -13.01 -7.86 -7.06
C TYR A 262 -12.06 -8.97 -6.63
N ILE A 263 -11.44 -9.66 -7.60
CA ILE A 263 -10.32 -10.58 -7.35
C ILE A 263 -9.06 -9.87 -7.81
N LEU A 264 -8.03 -9.87 -6.96
CA LEU A 264 -6.73 -9.26 -7.23
C LEU A 264 -5.68 -10.38 -7.35
N GLY A 265 -4.71 -10.24 -8.24
CA GLY A 265 -3.67 -11.26 -8.40
C GLY A 265 -2.67 -10.95 -9.52
N PRO A 266 -1.61 -11.74 -9.61
CA PRO A 266 -1.29 -12.94 -8.83
C PRO A 266 -0.36 -12.71 -7.62
N ASP A 267 -0.13 -11.48 -7.17
CA ASP A 267 0.74 -11.13 -6.03
C ASP A 267 2.16 -11.70 -6.15
N VAL A 268 2.76 -11.55 -7.33
CA VAL A 268 4.13 -12.01 -7.55
C VAL A 268 5.15 -11.12 -6.87
N THR A 269 6.28 -11.71 -6.48
CA THR A 269 7.48 -10.98 -6.04
C THR A 269 8.02 -10.10 -7.16
N LYS A 270 9.20 -9.49 -6.96
CA LYS A 270 9.85 -8.65 -7.95
C LYS A 270 9.88 -9.28 -9.36
N VAL A 271 9.64 -8.45 -10.37
CA VAL A 271 9.69 -8.87 -11.80
C VAL A 271 11.02 -8.53 -12.48
N THR A 272 11.91 -7.80 -11.80
CA THR A 272 13.27 -7.50 -12.29
C THR A 272 14.23 -8.66 -12.08
N GLU A 273 13.96 -9.54 -11.14
CA GLU A 273 14.80 -10.68 -10.76
C GLU A 273 13.95 -11.89 -10.37
N GLY A 274 14.56 -13.08 -10.34
CA GLY A 274 13.89 -14.32 -9.96
C GLY A 274 12.80 -14.77 -10.95
N SER A 275 11.82 -15.51 -10.43
CA SER A 275 10.74 -16.13 -11.21
C SER A 275 9.52 -15.23 -11.44
N GLY A 276 9.41 -14.09 -10.73
CA GLY A 276 8.20 -13.25 -10.72
C GLY A 276 7.77 -12.79 -12.11
N ARG A 277 8.73 -12.38 -12.95
CA ARG A 277 8.45 -11.94 -14.32
C ARG A 277 7.83 -13.04 -15.19
N ALA A 278 8.44 -14.21 -15.19
CA ALA A 278 7.96 -15.34 -16.01
C ALA A 278 6.60 -15.83 -15.52
N TYR A 279 6.43 -15.88 -14.20
CA TYR A 279 5.17 -16.28 -13.56
C TYR A 279 4.04 -15.33 -13.93
N LEU A 280 4.25 -14.01 -13.78
CA LEU A 280 3.26 -12.99 -14.14
C LEU A 280 2.83 -13.11 -15.61
N GLN A 281 3.82 -13.24 -16.53
CA GLN A 281 3.52 -13.39 -17.95
C GLN A 281 2.69 -14.66 -18.22
N ALA A 282 3.10 -15.79 -17.67
CA ALA A 282 2.41 -17.06 -17.87
C ALA A 282 1.02 -17.05 -17.23
N PHE A 283 0.85 -16.46 -16.04
CA PHE A 283 -0.45 -16.31 -15.39
C PHE A 283 -1.45 -15.52 -16.26
N LEU A 284 -1.05 -14.34 -16.75
CA LEU A 284 -1.91 -13.52 -17.59
C LEU A 284 -2.22 -14.21 -18.92
N GLN A 285 -1.25 -14.90 -19.55
CA GLN A 285 -1.44 -15.61 -20.81
C GLN A 285 -2.35 -16.83 -20.70
N ASN A 286 -2.46 -17.44 -19.53
CA ASN A 286 -3.24 -18.65 -19.28
C ASN A 286 -4.59 -18.40 -18.58
N GLY A 287 -5.19 -17.22 -18.77
CA GLY A 287 -6.54 -16.90 -18.29
C GLY A 287 -6.60 -16.00 -17.06
N GLY A 288 -5.48 -15.68 -16.40
CA GLY A 288 -5.45 -14.76 -15.28
C GLY A 288 -6.04 -13.38 -15.63
N GLN A 289 -5.77 -12.88 -16.84
CA GLN A 289 -6.33 -11.62 -17.36
C GLN A 289 -7.86 -11.55 -17.37
N ASP A 290 -8.51 -12.71 -17.48
CA ASP A 290 -9.98 -12.79 -17.60
C ASP A 290 -10.68 -12.89 -16.23
N VAL A 291 -9.93 -13.18 -15.17
CA VAL A 291 -10.47 -13.43 -13.84
C VAL A 291 -10.13 -12.33 -12.83
N VAL A 292 -8.93 -11.73 -12.90
CA VAL A 292 -8.54 -10.68 -11.96
C VAL A 292 -9.06 -9.31 -12.39
N SER A 293 -9.27 -8.45 -11.40
CA SER A 293 -9.73 -7.06 -11.58
C SER A 293 -8.58 -6.05 -11.52
N ALA A 294 -7.42 -6.49 -11.08
CA ALA A 294 -6.16 -5.77 -11.12
C ALA A 294 -4.98 -6.75 -11.12
N THR A 295 -3.92 -6.38 -11.82
CA THR A 295 -2.63 -7.07 -11.73
C THR A 295 -1.88 -6.59 -10.50
N THR A 296 -1.40 -7.52 -9.68
CA THR A 296 -0.73 -7.21 -8.41
C THR A 296 0.71 -7.68 -8.37
N LEU A 297 1.58 -6.83 -7.80
CA LEU A 297 3.02 -7.04 -7.68
C LEU A 297 3.45 -6.68 -6.25
N HIS A 298 4.52 -7.31 -5.77
CA HIS A 298 5.22 -6.94 -4.55
C HIS A 298 6.59 -6.33 -4.87
N HIS A 299 7.02 -5.35 -4.10
CA HIS A 299 8.33 -4.75 -4.26
C HIS A 299 8.98 -4.31 -2.96
N TYR A 300 10.21 -4.75 -2.76
CA TYR A 300 11.14 -4.31 -1.73
C TYR A 300 12.49 -3.98 -2.38
N TYR A 301 13.21 -2.97 -1.85
CA TYR A 301 14.53 -2.63 -2.37
C TYR A 301 15.57 -3.68 -1.97
N PHE A 302 15.42 -4.26 -0.77
CA PHE A 302 16.34 -5.22 -0.17
C PHE A 302 15.58 -6.39 0.45
N ASN A 303 16.38 -7.43 0.76
CA ASN A 303 15.96 -8.53 1.62
C ASN A 303 16.78 -8.46 2.91
N ALA A 304 16.17 -8.65 4.09
CA ALA A 304 16.81 -8.54 5.40
C ALA A 304 17.99 -9.53 5.58
N LYS A 305 17.92 -10.70 4.91
CA LYS A 305 18.98 -11.71 4.93
C LYS A 305 20.12 -11.42 3.96
N SER A 306 19.89 -10.57 2.97
CA SER A 306 20.95 -10.16 2.05
C SER A 306 21.93 -9.26 2.77
N ARG A 307 23.22 -9.56 2.71
CA ARG A 307 24.25 -8.71 3.30
C ARG A 307 24.21 -7.33 2.67
N GLY A 308 24.06 -6.28 3.47
CA GLY A 308 24.54 -4.97 3.10
C GLY A 308 23.55 -3.82 3.02
N ALA A 309 22.27 -3.96 3.36
CA ALA A 309 21.42 -2.78 3.50
C ALA A 309 21.92 -1.92 4.67
N SER A 310 22.17 -0.64 4.40
CA SER A 310 22.63 0.32 5.40
C SER A 310 21.79 1.60 5.33
N LEU A 311 21.87 2.41 6.37
CA LEU A 311 21.19 3.72 6.40
C LEU A 311 21.44 4.57 5.14
N LYS A 312 22.65 4.54 4.58
CA LYS A 312 23.02 5.32 3.40
C LYS A 312 22.34 4.86 2.13
N ASP A 313 21.92 3.60 2.08
CA ASP A 313 21.27 3.03 0.91
C ASP A 313 19.85 3.56 0.76
N PHE A 314 19.21 3.97 1.86
CA PHE A 314 17.85 4.53 1.86
C PHE A 314 17.77 5.93 1.21
N ILE A 315 18.90 6.62 1.07
CA ILE A 315 19.01 7.91 0.39
C ILE A 315 19.89 7.83 -0.87
N ASN A 316 20.23 6.62 -1.32
CA ASN A 316 21.03 6.40 -2.52
C ASN A 316 20.13 6.43 -3.76
N THR A 317 20.30 7.43 -4.62
CA THR A 317 19.47 7.62 -5.82
C THR A 317 19.56 6.46 -6.80
N THR A 318 20.70 5.77 -6.90
CA THR A 318 20.83 4.58 -7.74
C THR A 318 19.94 3.44 -7.26
N ILE A 319 19.84 3.26 -5.94
CA ILE A 319 18.95 2.24 -5.34
C ILE A 319 17.49 2.65 -5.50
N LEU A 320 17.16 3.92 -5.22
CA LEU A 320 15.81 4.43 -5.44
C LEU A 320 15.35 4.26 -6.90
N ASP A 321 16.29 4.39 -7.85
CA ASP A 321 16.01 4.24 -9.29
C ASP A 321 15.77 2.80 -9.74
N THR A 322 16.16 1.78 -8.96
CA THR A 322 15.83 0.36 -9.28
C THR A 322 14.33 0.11 -9.34
N LEU A 323 13.54 0.90 -8.61
CA LEU A 323 12.08 0.81 -8.69
C LEU A 323 11.54 1.20 -10.07
N LYS A 324 12.21 2.07 -10.82
CA LYS A 324 11.79 2.44 -12.19
C LYS A 324 11.78 1.23 -13.14
N ASP A 325 12.80 0.38 -13.02
CA ASP A 325 12.90 -0.83 -13.85
C ASP A 325 11.80 -1.82 -13.47
N GLU A 326 11.55 -1.99 -12.17
CA GLU A 326 10.49 -2.84 -11.65
C GLU A 326 9.12 -2.39 -12.17
N LEU A 327 8.78 -1.12 -12.00
CA LEU A 327 7.51 -0.56 -12.45
C LEU A 327 7.38 -0.61 -13.98
N SER A 328 8.46 -0.30 -14.70
CA SER A 328 8.45 -0.35 -16.17
C SER A 328 8.19 -1.77 -16.69
N ILE A 329 8.88 -2.77 -16.14
CA ILE A 329 8.70 -4.17 -16.54
C ILE A 329 7.28 -4.65 -16.19
N GLY A 330 6.85 -4.45 -14.94
CA GLY A 330 5.55 -4.90 -14.46
C GLY A 330 4.39 -4.28 -15.22
N THR A 331 4.41 -2.96 -15.43
CA THR A 331 3.36 -2.26 -16.19
C THR A 331 3.37 -2.62 -17.67
N ASN A 332 4.55 -2.80 -18.30
CA ASN A 332 4.64 -3.22 -19.69
C ASN A 332 4.07 -4.62 -19.91
N ILE A 333 4.35 -5.58 -19.01
CA ILE A 333 3.77 -6.92 -19.08
C ILE A 333 2.25 -6.83 -18.97
N SER A 334 1.75 -6.16 -17.92
CA SER A 334 0.31 -6.04 -17.66
C SER A 334 -0.41 -5.36 -18.82
N HIS A 335 0.07 -4.20 -19.30
CA HIS A 335 -0.58 -3.49 -20.40
C HIS A 335 -0.49 -4.22 -21.74
N SER A 336 0.52 -5.06 -21.95
CA SER A 336 0.64 -5.85 -23.18
C SER A 336 -0.32 -7.04 -23.21
N LEU A 337 -0.56 -7.68 -22.08
CA LEU A 337 -1.36 -8.90 -21.95
C LEU A 337 -2.78 -8.64 -21.44
N ALA A 338 -2.95 -7.62 -20.61
CA ALA A 338 -4.19 -7.25 -19.95
C ALA A 338 -4.36 -5.72 -19.94
N PRO A 339 -4.54 -5.05 -21.11
CA PRO A 339 -4.45 -3.58 -21.24
C PRO A 339 -5.49 -2.80 -20.44
N ASP A 340 -6.61 -3.43 -20.10
CA ASP A 340 -7.70 -2.80 -19.35
C ASP A 340 -7.56 -2.96 -17.83
N LEU A 341 -6.60 -3.78 -17.37
CA LEU A 341 -6.41 -4.01 -15.94
C LEU A 341 -5.47 -2.97 -15.31
N PRO A 342 -5.87 -2.37 -14.18
CA PRO A 342 -4.96 -1.54 -13.40
C PRO A 342 -3.85 -2.38 -12.77
N VAL A 343 -2.69 -1.75 -12.54
CA VAL A 343 -1.56 -2.37 -11.85
C VAL A 343 -1.43 -1.79 -10.45
N TRP A 344 -1.26 -2.65 -9.45
CA TRP A 344 -1.11 -2.28 -8.05
C TRP A 344 0.18 -2.85 -7.46
N LEU A 345 0.82 -2.10 -6.57
CA LEU A 345 1.75 -2.69 -5.59
C LEU A 345 0.91 -3.09 -4.36
N SER A 346 0.51 -4.36 -4.32
CA SER A 346 -0.36 -4.89 -3.27
C SER A 346 0.36 -5.15 -1.95
N GLU A 347 1.70 -5.21 -1.98
CA GLU A 347 2.55 -5.27 -0.81
C GLU A 347 3.90 -4.64 -1.10
N THR A 348 4.33 -3.68 -0.26
CA THR A 348 5.62 -3.03 -0.49
C THR A 348 6.15 -2.29 0.73
N SER A 349 7.49 -2.30 0.91
CA SER A 349 8.20 -1.51 1.90
C SER A 349 9.66 -1.29 1.47
N SER A 350 10.56 -1.02 2.43
CA SER A 350 11.99 -0.82 2.18
C SER A 350 12.75 -2.14 2.05
N VAL A 351 12.60 -3.03 3.03
CA VAL A 351 13.36 -4.29 3.18
C VAL A 351 12.37 -5.42 3.45
N SER A 352 12.35 -6.49 2.64
CA SER A 352 11.52 -7.68 2.90
C SER A 352 12.04 -8.47 4.11
N GLY A 353 11.21 -9.36 4.64
CA GLY A 353 11.61 -10.17 5.80
C GLY A 353 11.63 -9.39 7.12
N GLY A 354 10.60 -8.60 7.37
CA GLY A 354 10.40 -7.89 8.61
C GLY A 354 11.06 -6.50 8.73
N GLY A 355 11.77 -6.02 7.70
CA GLY A 355 12.43 -4.71 7.73
C GLY A 355 13.85 -4.75 8.31
N LEU A 356 14.55 -3.63 8.26
CA LEU A 356 15.88 -3.44 8.87
C LEU A 356 15.72 -2.73 10.20
N GLU A 357 16.09 -3.40 11.29
CA GLU A 357 15.96 -2.90 12.65
C GLU A 357 16.64 -1.53 12.84
N GLY A 358 15.94 -0.61 13.49
CA GLY A 358 16.39 0.76 13.75
C GLY A 358 16.59 1.64 12.51
N VAL A 359 16.17 1.16 11.32
CA VAL A 359 16.30 1.90 10.05
C VAL A 359 14.97 1.97 9.30
N SER A 360 14.28 0.84 9.11
CA SER A 360 13.05 0.82 8.30
C SER A 360 11.83 1.46 8.99
N THR A 361 11.89 1.72 10.30
CA THR A 361 10.92 2.53 11.07
C THR A 361 11.45 3.94 11.39
N ALA A 362 12.72 4.23 11.06
CA ALA A 362 13.31 5.53 11.31
C ALA A 362 12.95 6.55 10.21
N TYR A 363 13.22 7.83 10.50
CA TYR A 363 13.00 8.96 9.58
C TYR A 363 13.54 8.73 8.17
N VAL A 364 14.70 8.06 8.04
CA VAL A 364 15.32 7.79 6.74
C VAL A 364 14.44 6.95 5.81
N ALA A 365 13.59 6.09 6.36
CA ALA A 365 12.68 5.25 5.55
C ALA A 365 11.70 6.08 4.72
N GLY A 366 11.35 7.27 5.19
CA GLY A 366 10.47 8.20 4.50
C GLY A 366 10.96 8.61 3.10
N PHE A 367 12.27 8.59 2.85
CA PHE A 367 12.80 8.84 1.49
C PHE A 367 12.38 7.74 0.53
N MET A 368 12.56 6.47 0.89
CA MET A 368 12.11 5.35 0.06
C MET A 368 10.59 5.34 -0.11
N TRP A 369 9.86 5.63 0.98
CA TRP A 369 8.41 5.58 0.95
C TRP A 369 7.80 6.69 0.08
N LEU A 370 8.19 7.95 0.28
CA LEU A 370 7.65 9.07 -0.51
C LEU A 370 8.06 8.97 -1.98
N ASP A 371 9.31 8.56 -2.25
CA ASP A 371 9.79 8.33 -3.61
C ASP A 371 9.00 7.24 -4.33
N LYS A 372 8.74 6.13 -3.62
CA LYS A 372 7.93 5.01 -4.15
C LYS A 372 6.52 5.47 -4.51
N LEU A 373 5.87 6.27 -3.66
CA LEU A 373 4.55 6.82 -3.96
C LEU A 373 4.58 7.70 -5.21
N GLY A 374 5.60 8.54 -5.35
CA GLY A 374 5.77 9.40 -6.52
C GLY A 374 6.04 8.63 -7.80
N LEU A 375 6.99 7.71 -7.80
CA LEU A 375 7.32 6.88 -8.96
C LEU A 375 6.14 6.01 -9.38
N SER A 376 5.50 5.31 -8.43
CA SER A 376 4.34 4.47 -8.74
C SER A 376 3.19 5.26 -9.38
N ALA A 377 2.95 6.50 -8.90
CA ALA A 377 1.98 7.39 -9.52
C ALA A 377 2.36 7.77 -10.96
N LEU A 378 3.62 8.09 -11.21
CA LEU A 378 4.13 8.40 -12.56
C LEU A 378 4.04 7.22 -13.52
N TYR A 379 4.25 6.00 -13.04
CA TYR A 379 4.16 4.77 -13.85
C TYR A 379 2.73 4.23 -14.00
N GLY A 380 1.72 4.95 -13.53
CA GLY A 380 0.32 4.63 -13.80
C GLY A 380 -0.35 3.71 -12.79
N LEU A 381 0.32 3.34 -11.68
CA LEU A 381 -0.26 2.47 -10.66
C LEU A 381 -1.48 3.11 -10.00
N LYS A 382 -2.45 2.27 -9.63
CA LYS A 382 -3.71 2.72 -9.02
C LYS A 382 -3.78 2.52 -7.52
N ALA A 383 -2.91 1.67 -6.96
CA ALA A 383 -2.77 1.50 -5.52
C ALA A 383 -1.33 1.10 -5.14
N VAL A 384 -0.91 1.51 -3.96
CA VAL A 384 0.36 1.18 -3.33
C VAL A 384 0.09 0.89 -1.85
N LEU A 385 0.25 -0.37 -1.43
CA LEU A 385 -0.10 -0.82 -0.09
C LEU A 385 1.18 -1.01 0.74
N ARG A 386 1.26 -0.26 1.85
CA ARG A 386 2.41 -0.30 2.76
C ARG A 386 2.41 -1.55 3.64
N GLN A 387 3.43 -2.37 3.55
CA GLN A 387 3.79 -3.39 4.50
C GLN A 387 4.61 -2.74 5.61
N CYS A 388 4.12 -2.67 6.84
CA CYS A 388 2.77 -3.00 7.28
C CYS A 388 2.20 -1.92 8.22
N LEU A 389 0.95 -2.10 8.67
CA LEU A 389 0.36 -1.23 9.68
C LEU A 389 1.05 -1.41 11.04
N TYR A 390 1.19 -2.65 11.48
CA TYR A 390 1.55 -3.04 12.83
C TYR A 390 2.50 -4.23 12.81
N ASN A 391 3.44 -4.26 13.76
CA ASN A 391 4.47 -5.26 13.88
C ASN A 391 5.51 -5.27 12.74
N GLY A 392 6.72 -5.78 13.02
CA GLY A 392 7.87 -5.74 12.11
C GLY A 392 8.61 -4.40 12.11
N ASN A 393 9.88 -4.45 11.73
CA ASN A 393 10.77 -3.28 11.73
C ASN A 393 10.48 -2.29 10.59
N TYR A 394 9.42 -2.46 9.81
CA TYR A 394 8.94 -1.53 8.78
C TYR A 394 7.52 -1.01 9.05
N ALA A 395 6.95 -1.30 10.23
CA ALA A 395 5.59 -0.93 10.57
C ALA A 395 5.36 0.58 10.57
N LEU A 396 4.11 0.99 10.41
CA LEU A 396 3.71 2.38 10.56
C LEU A 396 3.50 2.78 12.02
N ILE A 397 3.12 1.82 12.86
CA ILE A 397 2.91 2.01 14.30
C ILE A 397 3.62 0.89 15.08
N SER A 398 4.10 1.23 16.27
CA SER A 398 4.75 0.29 17.18
C SER A 398 3.75 -0.61 17.91
N GLN A 399 4.23 -1.52 18.74
CA GLN A 399 3.38 -2.43 19.53
C GLN A 399 2.54 -1.70 20.59
N ASP A 400 2.99 -0.55 21.06
CA ASP A 400 2.24 0.33 21.97
C ASP A 400 1.40 1.40 21.23
N PHE A 401 1.23 1.24 19.91
CA PHE A 401 0.52 2.16 19.01
C PHE A 401 1.15 3.56 18.90
N THR A 402 2.44 3.71 19.21
CA THR A 402 3.17 4.94 18.91
C THR A 402 3.42 5.03 17.40
N PRO A 403 3.02 6.13 16.71
CA PRO A 403 3.24 6.26 15.28
C PRO A 403 4.70 6.56 14.94
N TYR A 404 5.26 5.82 13.99
CA TYR A 404 6.58 6.06 13.42
C TYR A 404 6.56 7.20 12.39
N PRO A 405 7.72 7.73 11.97
CA PRO A 405 7.82 8.82 10.97
C PRO A 405 6.99 8.59 9.71
N ASP A 406 7.00 7.38 9.16
CA ASP A 406 6.28 7.05 7.93
C ASP A 406 4.75 7.05 8.09
N TYR A 407 4.23 6.89 9.32
CA TYR A 407 2.82 7.09 9.60
C TYR A 407 2.41 8.55 9.32
N PHE A 408 3.15 9.51 9.87
CA PHE A 408 2.86 10.93 9.67
C PHE A 408 3.10 11.37 8.23
N LEU A 409 4.09 10.80 7.57
CA LEU A 409 4.32 11.03 6.13
C LEU A 409 3.14 10.51 5.31
N THR A 410 2.65 9.30 5.59
CA THR A 410 1.47 8.72 4.94
C THR A 410 0.21 9.56 5.18
N LEU A 411 0.01 10.00 6.42
CA LEU A 411 -1.09 10.89 6.81
C LEU A 411 -1.07 12.20 6.00
N LEU A 412 0.09 12.85 5.88
CA LEU A 412 0.25 14.07 5.11
C LEU A 412 0.04 13.81 3.61
N TYR A 413 0.60 12.74 3.06
CA TYR A 413 0.38 12.39 1.67
C TYR A 413 -1.11 12.26 1.35
N LYS A 414 -1.87 11.50 2.15
CA LYS A 414 -3.31 11.30 1.96
C LYS A 414 -4.11 12.59 2.11
N ARG A 415 -3.68 13.51 2.98
CA ARG A 415 -4.32 14.82 3.17
C ARG A 415 -4.05 15.80 2.04
N LEU A 416 -2.88 15.70 1.39
CA LEU A 416 -2.39 16.74 0.48
C LEU A 416 -2.42 16.34 -0.99
N VAL A 417 -2.41 15.04 -1.31
CA VAL A 417 -2.23 14.53 -2.69
C VAL A 417 -3.44 13.73 -3.12
N GLN A 418 -4.06 14.11 -4.23
CA GLN A 418 -5.13 13.35 -4.88
C GLN A 418 -5.32 13.83 -6.31
N GLY A 419 -5.85 12.97 -7.19
CA GLY A 419 -6.24 13.35 -8.55
C GLY A 419 -5.13 13.21 -9.58
N PRO A 420 -5.17 14.01 -10.65
CA PRO A 420 -4.20 14.00 -11.75
C PRO A 420 -2.74 14.09 -11.33
N VAL A 421 -1.89 13.32 -12.01
CA VAL A 421 -0.44 13.23 -11.84
C VAL A 421 0.23 13.89 -13.02
N PHE A 422 1.26 14.71 -12.77
CA PHE A 422 1.95 15.49 -13.79
C PHE A 422 3.42 15.09 -13.91
N ASN A 423 3.95 15.16 -15.14
CA ASN A 423 5.37 15.08 -15.35
C ASN A 423 6.08 16.31 -14.79
N VAL A 424 7.22 16.08 -14.17
CA VAL A 424 8.07 17.11 -13.60
C VAL A 424 9.47 17.02 -14.18
N THR A 425 10.03 18.13 -14.61
CA THR A 425 11.42 18.26 -15.02
C THR A 425 12.23 18.88 -13.89
N SER A 426 13.23 18.16 -13.40
CA SER A 426 14.23 18.63 -12.43
C SER A 426 15.62 18.58 -13.05
N SER A 427 16.48 19.51 -12.67
CA SER A 427 17.85 19.62 -13.20
C SER A 427 18.86 18.70 -12.48
N THR A 428 18.42 17.94 -11.49
CA THR A 428 19.30 17.05 -10.69
C THR A 428 18.55 15.80 -10.21
N ASP A 429 19.24 14.66 -10.16
CA ASP A 429 18.75 13.40 -9.63
C ASP A 429 18.76 13.32 -8.09
N LYS A 430 19.56 14.16 -7.44
CA LYS A 430 19.67 14.22 -5.97
C LYS A 430 18.59 15.05 -5.29
N VAL A 431 17.67 15.61 -6.06
CA VAL A 431 16.42 16.21 -5.58
C VAL A 431 15.31 15.62 -6.43
N ARG A 432 14.49 14.80 -5.82
CA ARG A 432 13.39 14.11 -6.48
C ARG A 432 12.13 14.93 -6.29
N VAL A 433 11.39 15.13 -7.36
CA VAL A 433 10.21 16.00 -7.36
C VAL A 433 9.07 15.33 -8.10
N TYR A 434 7.90 15.39 -7.50
CA TYR A 434 6.65 14.86 -8.04
C TYR A 434 5.55 15.89 -7.92
N ALA A 435 4.54 15.83 -8.78
CA ALA A 435 3.43 16.76 -8.75
C ALA A 435 2.10 16.08 -9.06
N ASN A 436 1.11 16.43 -8.25
CA ASN A 436 -0.28 16.00 -8.38
C ASN A 436 -1.22 17.18 -8.13
N CYS A 437 -2.49 17.04 -8.48
CA CYS A 437 -3.49 17.93 -7.90
C CYS A 437 -3.51 17.80 -6.38
N ALA A 438 -3.85 18.88 -5.70
CA ALA A 438 -4.07 18.86 -4.27
C ALA A 438 -5.39 18.15 -3.93
N ASN A 439 -5.45 17.55 -2.73
CA ASN A 439 -6.68 16.92 -2.25
C ASN A 439 -7.80 17.96 -2.09
N PRO A 440 -8.92 17.83 -2.83
CA PRO A 440 -10.01 18.81 -2.83
C PRO A 440 -10.79 18.88 -1.51
N SER A 441 -10.57 17.92 -0.60
CA SER A 441 -11.15 17.98 0.75
C SER A 441 -10.46 19.01 1.65
N LEU A 442 -9.23 19.42 1.32
CA LEU A 442 -8.43 20.35 2.13
C LEU A 442 -8.07 21.65 1.38
N TYR A 443 -7.95 21.58 0.06
CA TYR A 443 -7.56 22.71 -0.79
C TYR A 443 -8.58 22.97 -1.89
N PRO A 444 -8.66 24.21 -2.40
CA PRO A 444 -9.56 24.54 -3.50
C PRO A 444 -9.27 23.68 -4.75
N ARG A 445 -10.30 23.44 -5.55
CA ARG A 445 -10.12 22.86 -6.90
C ARG A 445 -9.18 23.74 -7.71
N GLY A 446 -8.37 23.14 -8.55
CA GLY A 446 -7.30 23.84 -9.27
C GLY A 446 -6.00 23.97 -8.49
N ALA A 447 -5.96 23.65 -7.19
CA ALA A 447 -4.74 23.64 -6.40
C ALA A 447 -3.81 22.48 -6.80
N LEU A 448 -2.51 22.71 -6.66
CA LEU A 448 -1.45 21.76 -7.00
C LEU A 448 -0.62 21.41 -5.76
N THR A 449 -0.26 20.15 -5.61
CA THR A 449 0.70 19.66 -4.62
C THR A 449 1.96 19.19 -5.31
N VAL A 450 3.10 19.76 -4.92
CA VAL A 450 4.44 19.31 -5.31
C VAL A 450 5.10 18.71 -4.08
N TYR A 451 5.65 17.51 -4.20
CA TYR A 451 6.43 16.93 -3.11
C TYR A 451 7.87 16.70 -3.54
N VAL A 452 8.77 17.01 -2.61
CA VAL A 452 10.20 17.16 -2.84
C VAL A 452 10.98 16.31 -1.84
N LEU A 453 11.98 15.60 -2.33
CA LEU A 453 12.92 14.86 -1.50
C LEU A 453 14.34 15.39 -1.77
N ASN A 454 14.94 16.02 -0.78
CA ASN A 454 16.32 16.46 -0.81
C ASN A 454 17.22 15.41 -0.16
N VAL A 455 17.75 14.49 -0.94
CA VAL A 455 18.68 13.44 -0.46
C VAL A 455 20.12 13.93 -0.32
N LYS A 456 20.38 15.23 -0.54
CA LYS A 456 21.71 15.84 -0.40
C LYS A 456 22.01 16.14 1.07
N ASP A 457 23.28 16.15 1.38
CA ASP A 457 23.86 16.58 2.66
C ASP A 457 23.90 18.10 2.87
N LYS A 458 23.28 18.85 1.96
CA LYS A 458 23.21 20.32 1.96
C LYS A 458 21.80 20.82 1.71
N PRO A 459 21.41 21.97 2.26
CA PRO A 459 20.16 22.61 1.92
C PRO A 459 20.07 22.86 0.40
N THR A 460 18.87 22.78 -0.12
CA THR A 460 18.59 22.99 -1.54
C THR A 460 17.36 23.88 -1.72
N THR A 461 17.50 24.90 -2.55
CA THR A 461 16.43 25.85 -2.83
C THR A 461 15.71 25.49 -4.12
N VAL A 462 14.40 25.26 -4.01
CA VAL A 462 13.51 24.95 -5.10
C VAL A 462 12.76 26.21 -5.53
N LYS A 463 12.73 26.47 -6.82
CA LYS A 463 11.98 27.56 -7.43
C LYS A 463 10.91 27.00 -8.36
N PHE A 464 9.74 27.61 -8.33
CA PHE A 464 8.60 27.30 -9.20
C PHE A 464 8.31 28.48 -10.12
N PRO A 465 9.02 28.63 -11.26
CA PRO A 465 8.88 29.81 -12.13
C PRO A 465 7.44 30.03 -12.62
N GLN A 466 6.69 28.95 -12.83
CA GLN A 466 5.28 28.99 -13.25
C GLN A 466 4.35 29.63 -12.20
N PHE A 467 4.79 29.67 -10.92
CA PHE A 467 3.99 30.12 -9.78
C PHE A 467 4.75 31.15 -8.91
N SER A 468 5.69 31.89 -9.47
CA SER A 468 6.61 32.76 -8.73
C SER A 468 5.93 33.82 -7.84
N ASN A 469 4.70 34.21 -8.18
CA ASN A 469 3.92 35.22 -7.46
C ASN A 469 2.87 34.62 -6.52
N GLN A 470 2.87 33.29 -6.34
CA GLN A 470 1.88 32.60 -5.52
C GLN A 470 2.34 32.44 -4.07
N MET A 471 1.38 32.29 -3.17
CA MET A 471 1.62 31.83 -1.82
C MET A 471 1.65 30.30 -1.79
N TYR A 472 2.57 29.74 -1.05
CA TYR A 472 2.74 28.30 -0.86
C TYR A 472 2.38 27.90 0.57
N ALA A 473 1.68 26.79 0.72
CA ALA A 473 1.49 26.13 1.99
C ALA A 473 2.53 25.02 2.10
N LEU A 474 3.51 25.19 3.00
CA LEU A 474 4.67 24.32 3.15
C LEU A 474 4.46 23.31 4.28
N TYR A 475 4.85 22.07 4.01
CA TYR A 475 4.86 20.95 4.94
C TYR A 475 6.21 20.25 4.84
N ILE A 476 7.24 20.84 5.46
CA ILE A 476 8.62 20.32 5.41
C ILE A 476 8.83 19.38 6.59
N LEU A 477 9.22 18.16 6.29
CA LEU A 477 9.52 17.11 7.25
C LEU A 477 11.04 17.01 7.43
N THR A 478 11.46 16.99 8.70
CA THR A 478 12.86 16.85 9.14
C THR A 478 12.92 15.83 10.28
N PRO A 479 14.10 15.29 10.63
CA PRO A 479 14.24 14.44 11.81
C PRO A 479 13.63 15.09 13.05
N GLY A 480 13.04 14.29 13.92
CA GLY A 480 12.35 14.78 15.12
C GLY A 480 13.26 15.03 16.33
N ASP A 481 14.50 14.55 16.27
CA ASP A 481 15.50 14.67 17.34
C ASP A 481 16.94 14.66 16.79
N GLU A 482 17.92 14.56 17.68
CA GLU A 482 19.37 14.64 17.38
C GLU A 482 19.91 13.37 16.69
N ASP A 483 19.17 12.27 16.68
CA ASP A 483 19.55 11.02 16.00
C ASP A 483 19.53 11.17 14.46
N GLY A 484 19.03 12.29 13.95
CA GLY A 484 19.07 12.64 12.54
C GLY A 484 18.33 11.61 11.68
N LEU A 485 19.01 11.02 10.70
CA LEU A 485 18.40 10.01 9.81
C LEU A 485 17.89 8.77 10.54
N LYS A 486 18.40 8.46 11.72
CA LYS A 486 17.96 7.34 12.57
C LYS A 486 16.84 7.71 13.54
N SER A 487 16.41 8.97 13.57
CA SER A 487 15.36 9.42 14.48
C SER A 487 14.11 8.55 14.34
N ALA A 488 13.58 8.07 15.46
CA ALA A 488 12.29 7.41 15.55
C ALA A 488 11.12 8.40 15.44
N TYR A 489 11.41 9.69 15.34
CA TYR A 489 10.45 10.78 15.29
C TYR A 489 10.63 11.65 14.04
N VAL A 490 9.59 12.39 13.71
CA VAL A 490 9.60 13.36 12.61
C VAL A 490 9.06 14.71 13.08
N SER A 491 9.66 15.79 12.60
CA SER A 491 9.19 17.16 12.81
C SER A 491 8.57 17.73 11.54
N LEU A 492 7.43 18.38 11.69
CA LEU A 492 6.76 19.15 10.64
C LEU A 492 7.03 20.65 10.86
N ASN A 493 7.68 21.30 9.89
CA ASN A 493 8.02 22.72 9.97
C ASN A 493 8.75 23.09 11.28
N GLY A 494 9.61 22.19 11.79
CA GLY A 494 10.39 22.35 13.01
C GLY A 494 9.65 21.99 14.30
N LYS A 495 8.42 21.50 14.24
CA LYS A 495 7.69 21.00 15.40
C LYS A 495 7.57 19.48 15.36
N LYS A 496 8.04 18.79 16.39
CA LYS A 496 7.92 17.33 16.52
C LYS A 496 6.44 16.92 16.47
N LEU A 497 6.15 15.86 15.70
CA LEU A 497 4.83 15.26 15.61
C LEU A 497 4.74 14.10 16.60
N GLU A 498 3.82 14.23 17.55
CA GLU A 498 3.50 13.21 18.56
C GLU A 498 2.00 13.27 18.83
N LEU A 499 1.41 12.18 19.27
CA LEU A 499 0.01 12.18 19.70
C LEU A 499 -0.19 13.17 20.84
N VAL A 500 -1.34 13.81 20.89
CA VAL A 500 -1.76 14.70 21.98
C VAL A 500 -2.80 13.94 22.80
N GLY A 501 -2.35 13.26 23.84
CA GLY A 501 -3.14 12.19 24.43
C GLY A 501 -3.32 11.06 23.42
N GLU A 502 -4.56 10.76 23.06
CA GLU A 502 -4.90 9.76 22.04
C GLU A 502 -5.24 10.37 20.68
N ASP A 503 -5.14 11.71 20.54
CA ASP A 503 -5.50 12.42 19.31
C ASP A 503 -4.29 12.67 18.40
N LEU A 504 -4.55 12.74 17.10
CA LEU A 504 -3.54 13.15 16.13
C LEU A 504 -3.14 14.62 16.31
N PRO A 505 -1.85 14.95 16.22
CA PRO A 505 -1.41 16.33 16.32
C PRO A 505 -1.94 17.17 15.14
N PRO A 506 -2.13 18.49 15.36
CA PRO A 506 -2.39 19.39 14.26
C PRO A 506 -1.19 19.44 13.31
N THR A 507 -1.46 19.49 12.00
CA THR A 507 -0.45 19.57 10.95
C THR A 507 -0.59 20.88 10.15
N PRO A 508 -0.34 22.04 10.75
CA PRO A 508 -0.52 23.34 10.07
C PRO A 508 0.53 23.56 8.99
N ALA A 509 0.10 24.16 7.89
CA ALA A 509 1.01 24.66 6.86
C ALA A 509 1.79 25.88 7.35
N LEU A 510 3.02 26.02 6.86
CA LEU A 510 3.75 27.29 6.95
C LEU A 510 3.56 28.07 5.65
N MET A 511 2.85 29.18 5.71
CA MET A 511 2.60 30.01 4.52
C MET A 511 3.84 30.82 4.14
N ARG A 512 4.29 30.74 2.88
CA ARG A 512 5.44 31.45 2.31
C ARG A 512 5.19 31.80 0.85
N SER A 513 5.96 32.76 0.35
CA SER A 513 6.10 33.10 -1.07
C SER A 513 7.58 33.05 -1.48
N GLY A 514 7.85 32.95 -2.78
CA GLY A 514 9.19 32.92 -3.33
C GLY A 514 9.86 31.54 -3.23
N PRO A 515 11.20 31.47 -3.35
CA PRO A 515 11.95 30.22 -3.33
C PRO A 515 11.79 29.45 -2.03
N VAL A 516 11.69 28.11 -2.11
CA VAL A 516 11.50 27.21 -0.96
C VAL A 516 12.80 26.46 -0.69
N THR A 517 13.36 26.61 0.50
CA THR A 517 14.59 25.88 0.89
C THR A 517 14.22 24.62 1.68
N PHE A 518 14.63 23.48 1.16
CA PHE A 518 14.58 22.19 1.83
C PHE A 518 15.92 21.96 2.56
N PRO A 519 15.93 21.74 3.87
CA PRO A 519 17.12 21.37 4.62
C PRO A 519 17.86 20.17 4.01
N ALA A 520 19.11 19.94 4.41
CA ALA A 520 19.82 18.70 4.11
C ALA A 520 18.98 17.49 4.58
N HIS A 521 18.95 16.44 3.77
CA HIS A 521 18.23 15.20 4.11
C HIS A 521 16.81 15.46 4.61
N SER A 522 16.01 16.22 3.86
CA SER A 522 14.61 16.49 4.19
C SER A 522 13.68 16.20 3.01
N PHE A 523 12.43 16.01 3.33
CA PHE A 523 11.37 15.84 2.32
C PHE A 523 10.11 16.58 2.77
N GLY A 524 9.15 16.71 1.88
CA GLY A 524 7.88 17.35 2.24
C GLY A 524 7.08 17.81 1.05
N PHE A 525 6.06 18.63 1.34
CA PHE A 525 5.07 19.05 0.36
C PHE A 525 5.01 20.58 0.27
N VAL A 526 4.83 21.04 -0.95
CA VAL A 526 4.54 22.43 -1.29
C VAL A 526 3.18 22.44 -1.98
N VAL A 527 2.16 22.92 -1.30
CA VAL A 527 0.85 23.09 -1.92
C VAL A 527 0.75 24.52 -2.44
N ILE A 528 0.26 24.68 -3.68
CA ILE A 528 0.00 25.94 -4.35
C ILE A 528 -1.51 26.10 -4.46
N PRO A 529 -2.17 26.76 -3.47
CA PRO A 529 -3.62 26.77 -3.37
C PRO A 529 -4.31 27.49 -4.55
N GLN A 530 -3.62 28.47 -5.14
CA GLN A 530 -4.12 29.29 -6.25
C GLN A 530 -3.39 28.98 -7.56
N ALA A 531 -2.97 27.72 -7.76
CA ALA A 531 -2.27 27.32 -8.99
C ALA A 531 -3.16 27.40 -10.24
N GLU A 532 -4.48 27.35 -10.06
CA GLU A 532 -5.49 27.47 -11.14
C GLU A 532 -5.27 26.46 -12.27
N VAL A 533 -4.82 25.25 -11.92
CA VAL A 533 -4.58 24.18 -12.88
C VAL A 533 -5.91 23.61 -13.36
N GLY A 534 -6.25 23.86 -14.63
CA GLY A 534 -7.54 23.45 -15.21
C GLY A 534 -7.84 21.95 -15.06
N LEU A 535 -6.82 21.10 -15.22
CA LEU A 535 -6.93 19.64 -15.04
C LEU A 535 -7.22 19.20 -13.59
N CYS A 536 -7.00 20.08 -12.61
CA CYS A 536 -7.32 19.82 -11.20
C CYS A 536 -8.75 20.30 -10.81
N ASN A 537 -9.52 20.84 -11.73
CA ASN A 537 -10.90 21.29 -11.44
C ASN A 537 -11.91 20.14 -11.42
N SER A 538 -11.63 19.06 -12.14
CA SER A 538 -12.46 17.86 -12.24
C SER A 538 -12.01 16.70 -11.33
N ALA A 539 -10.99 16.93 -10.50
CA ALA A 539 -10.41 15.92 -9.61
C ALA A 539 -11.26 15.69 -8.34
#